data_47f855bed63943a3f599f3a5124968df
#
_entry.id   47f855bed63943a3f599f3a5124968df
#
_cell.length_a   1.000
_cell.length_b   1.000
_cell.length_c   1.000
_cell.angle_alpha   90.00
_cell.angle_beta   90.00
_cell.angle_gamma   90.00
#
_symmetry.space_group_name_H-M   'P 1'
#
loop_
_entity.id
_entity.type
_entity.pdbx_description
1 polymer ?
#
loop_
_entity_poly.entity_id
_entity_poly.type
_entity_poly.pdbx_seq_one_letter_code
_entity_poly.pdbx_strand_id
1 'polypeptide(L)'
;MSVERVRNYLKQFGADGRIIEFELSSATVDLAARAAGVDAARIAKTLSFDGDSDCILIVAAGDARIDNAAFKARFGRKARMLTPERALEMTGYAVGGVCPFDMSDNVEVWLDESLKRFGTVLPACGSSNSAIELSCEELETFSRARGWVDVCKNWRETYPCIIDMHAHLFPEMLVEHAMDRLTKVSDGLKPVITPTYAETVKYMKNHAISAFASLPIATKPSQCTSINNYAAKVNSDYVLAFGTIHPDFPEPLKELERVKELGLHGIKLHPDHQQILPDDERMFSLYEKMAELDLPVVLHAGWDPVSPDYTRCTPERLRHIIDRVPGLTLIGAHMGGVKMSDDVMKYLVGQNVYFDTSMGYRYLTPERMLELIRAHGTDKILFGSDCPWGPLDAQIQRLREIGLSDDELEMIFHKNAEKLLRL
;
A
#
# COMPACT_ATOMS: atom_id res chain seq x y z
N MET A 1 -20.41 -26.41 16.77
CA MET A 1 -19.54 -27.10 17.74
C MET A 1 -18.05 -26.77 17.53
N SER A 2 -17.54 -26.74 16.31
CA SER A 2 -16.10 -26.48 16.05
C SER A 2 -15.68 -25.01 16.30
N VAL A 3 -16.53 -24.03 15.93
CA VAL A 3 -16.24 -22.60 16.21
C VAL A 3 -16.23 -22.33 17.72
N GLU A 4 -17.16 -22.90 18.47
CA GLU A 4 -17.21 -22.76 19.92
C GLU A 4 -15.97 -23.34 20.64
N ARG A 5 -15.37 -24.40 20.09
CA ARG A 5 -14.11 -24.93 20.58
C ARG A 5 -12.99 -23.89 20.42
N VAL A 6 -12.87 -23.28 19.25
CA VAL A 6 -11.89 -22.21 18.98
C VAL A 6 -12.18 -20.98 19.81
N ARG A 7 -13.45 -20.57 19.92
CA ARG A 7 -13.88 -19.45 20.77
C ARG A 7 -13.47 -19.66 22.24
N ASN A 8 -13.71 -20.83 22.79
CA ASN A 8 -13.31 -21.16 24.15
C ASN A 8 -11.79 -21.17 24.33
N TYR A 9 -11.03 -21.67 23.33
CA TYR A 9 -9.60 -21.64 23.35
C TYR A 9 -9.04 -20.20 23.34
N LEU A 10 -9.59 -19.33 22.49
CA LEU A 10 -9.14 -17.95 22.35
C LEU A 10 -9.45 -17.04 23.54
N LYS A 11 -10.34 -17.45 24.46
CA LYS A 11 -10.62 -16.72 25.73
C LYS A 11 -9.37 -16.47 26.54
N GLN A 12 -8.41 -17.42 26.58
CA GLN A 12 -7.16 -17.25 27.32
C GLN A 12 -6.31 -16.09 26.82
N PHE A 13 -6.54 -15.64 25.57
CA PHE A 13 -5.86 -14.52 24.94
C PHE A 13 -6.74 -13.25 24.85
N GLY A 14 -7.98 -13.30 25.37
CA GLY A 14 -8.94 -12.19 25.26
C GLY A 14 -9.42 -11.92 23.83
N ALA A 15 -9.32 -12.90 22.93
CA ALA A 15 -9.58 -12.74 21.50
C ALA A 15 -10.87 -13.44 21.02
N ASP A 16 -11.64 -14.07 21.92
CA ASP A 16 -12.86 -14.82 21.60
C ASP A 16 -13.96 -13.97 20.97
N GLY A 17 -14.04 -12.68 21.33
CA GLY A 17 -14.98 -11.71 20.73
C GLY A 17 -14.61 -11.21 19.34
N ARG A 18 -13.40 -11.53 18.85
CA ARG A 18 -12.89 -11.11 17.53
C ARG A 18 -13.22 -12.09 16.40
N ILE A 19 -13.79 -13.27 16.71
CA ILE A 19 -14.18 -14.25 15.70
C ILE A 19 -15.34 -13.68 14.88
N ILE A 20 -15.15 -13.67 13.55
CA ILE A 20 -16.13 -13.25 12.56
C ILE A 20 -16.79 -14.51 12.01
N GLU A 21 -18.11 -14.59 12.04
CA GLU A 21 -18.90 -15.63 11.40
C GLU A 21 -19.63 -15.03 10.19
N PHE A 22 -19.39 -15.60 9.01
CA PHE A 22 -19.95 -15.13 7.76
C PHE A 22 -21.26 -15.81 7.44
N GLU A 23 -22.18 -15.10 6.78
CA GLU A 23 -23.42 -15.70 6.25
C GLU A 23 -23.16 -16.66 5.08
N LEU A 24 -22.07 -16.43 4.32
CA LEU A 24 -21.64 -17.23 3.18
C LEU A 24 -20.51 -18.18 3.56
N SER A 25 -20.37 -19.26 2.80
CA SER A 25 -19.25 -20.20 2.96
C SER A 25 -17.92 -19.52 2.67
N SER A 26 -16.91 -19.74 3.51
CA SER A 26 -15.51 -19.39 3.33
C SER A 26 -14.59 -20.63 3.19
N ALA A 27 -15.13 -21.72 2.66
CA ALA A 27 -14.43 -23.00 2.57
C ALA A 27 -13.22 -23.01 1.61
N THR A 28 -13.15 -22.07 0.68
CA THR A 28 -11.99 -21.85 -0.19
C THR A 28 -11.40 -20.48 0.06
N VAL A 29 -10.13 -20.28 -0.35
CA VAL A 29 -9.44 -18.98 -0.22
C VAL A 29 -10.26 -17.87 -0.87
N ASP A 30 -10.75 -18.07 -2.10
CA ASP A 30 -11.51 -17.03 -2.83
C ASP A 30 -12.86 -16.71 -2.16
N LEU A 31 -13.56 -17.72 -1.65
CA LEU A 31 -14.80 -17.51 -0.93
C LEU A 31 -14.57 -16.79 0.40
N ALA A 32 -13.51 -17.18 1.13
CA ALA A 32 -13.12 -16.51 2.38
C ALA A 32 -12.75 -15.05 2.15
N ALA A 33 -11.98 -14.76 1.11
CA ALA A 33 -11.58 -13.41 0.73
C ALA A 33 -12.79 -12.52 0.40
N ARG A 34 -13.73 -13.04 -0.39
CA ARG A 34 -14.99 -12.33 -0.73
C ARG A 34 -15.86 -12.09 0.50
N ALA A 35 -16.00 -13.10 1.36
CA ALA A 35 -16.82 -12.98 2.56
C ALA A 35 -16.24 -11.95 3.56
N ALA A 36 -14.92 -11.90 3.67
CA ALA A 36 -14.20 -10.98 4.55
C ALA A 36 -13.92 -9.60 3.92
N GLY A 37 -14.11 -9.44 2.60
CA GLY A 37 -13.80 -8.18 1.90
C GLY A 37 -12.30 -7.87 1.86
N VAL A 38 -11.44 -8.90 1.73
CA VAL A 38 -9.98 -8.76 1.74
C VAL A 38 -9.36 -9.43 0.52
N ASP A 39 -8.07 -9.10 0.25
CA ASP A 39 -7.30 -9.82 -0.77
C ASP A 39 -7.17 -11.32 -0.41
N ALA A 40 -7.28 -12.19 -1.42
CA ALA A 40 -7.19 -13.64 -1.27
C ALA A 40 -5.87 -14.10 -0.63
N ALA A 41 -4.78 -13.38 -0.86
CA ALA A 41 -3.48 -13.70 -0.26
C ALA A 41 -3.43 -13.46 1.26
N ARG A 42 -4.28 -12.58 1.82
CA ARG A 42 -4.39 -12.35 3.27
C ARG A 42 -5.09 -13.49 4.02
N ILE A 43 -5.77 -14.38 3.31
CA ILE A 43 -6.34 -15.58 3.92
C ILE A 43 -5.20 -16.50 4.37
N ALA A 44 -5.11 -16.77 5.66
CA ALA A 44 -4.12 -17.69 6.21
C ALA A 44 -4.67 -19.12 6.15
N LYS A 45 -4.47 -19.79 5.00
CA LYS A 45 -4.94 -21.16 4.81
C LYS A 45 -4.08 -22.14 5.60
N THR A 46 -4.73 -23.10 6.27
CA THR A 46 -4.07 -24.16 7.02
C THR A 46 -4.09 -25.45 6.22
N LEU A 47 -2.91 -25.94 5.87
CA LEU A 47 -2.71 -27.17 5.10
C LEU A 47 -2.18 -28.27 6.03
N SER A 48 -2.76 -29.47 5.98
CA SER A 48 -2.41 -30.62 6.82
C SER A 48 -1.64 -31.67 6.06
N PHE A 49 -0.49 -32.08 6.60
CA PHE A 49 0.42 -33.05 5.99
C PHE A 49 0.68 -34.22 6.91
N ASP A 50 0.93 -35.38 6.29
CA ASP A 50 1.25 -36.63 6.96
C ASP A 50 2.65 -36.58 7.59
N GLY A 51 2.72 -36.85 8.86
CA GLY A 51 3.90 -36.82 9.71
C GLY A 51 4.30 -38.21 10.27
N ASP A 52 4.00 -39.32 9.60
CA ASP A 52 4.10 -40.71 10.07
C ASP A 52 3.13 -41.01 11.24
N SER A 53 3.52 -40.75 12.45
CA SER A 53 2.64 -40.81 13.64
C SER A 53 2.00 -39.47 14.01
N ASP A 54 2.49 -38.34 13.40
CA ASP A 54 2.17 -36.97 13.74
C ASP A 54 1.51 -36.26 12.55
N CYS A 55 0.95 -35.10 12.77
CA CYS A 55 0.40 -34.20 11.75
C CYS A 55 1.21 -32.91 11.72
N ILE A 56 1.60 -32.48 10.52
CA ILE A 56 2.23 -31.17 10.30
C ILE A 56 1.19 -30.25 9.66
N LEU A 57 0.91 -29.13 10.33
CA LEU A 57 0.11 -28.03 9.79
C LEU A 57 1.04 -26.92 9.30
N ILE A 58 0.87 -26.54 8.04
CA ILE A 58 1.50 -25.34 7.47
C ILE A 58 0.43 -24.29 7.30
N VAL A 59 0.58 -23.16 7.99
CA VAL A 59 -0.26 -21.98 7.79
C VAL A 59 0.44 -21.06 6.81
N ALA A 60 -0.16 -20.85 5.64
CA ALA A 60 0.44 -20.11 4.55
C ALA A 60 -0.56 -19.11 3.94
N ALA A 61 -0.05 -18.08 3.28
CA ALA A 61 -0.87 -17.11 2.56
C ALA A 61 -1.72 -17.77 1.47
N GLY A 62 -2.88 -17.19 1.16
CA GLY A 62 -3.87 -17.79 0.28
C GLY A 62 -3.38 -18.08 -1.13
N ASP A 63 -2.50 -17.24 -1.67
CA ASP A 63 -1.85 -17.39 -2.98
C ASP A 63 -0.64 -18.33 -2.97
N ALA A 64 -0.01 -18.57 -1.81
CA ALA A 64 1.17 -19.38 -1.67
C ALA A 64 0.89 -20.87 -1.94
N ARG A 65 1.80 -21.57 -2.60
CA ARG A 65 1.71 -23.01 -2.90
C ARG A 65 2.90 -23.74 -2.30
N ILE A 66 2.67 -24.91 -1.74
CA ILE A 66 3.77 -25.73 -1.19
C ILE A 66 4.81 -26.02 -2.29
N ASP A 67 6.06 -25.76 -1.97
CA ASP A 67 7.22 -26.25 -2.72
C ASP A 67 7.66 -27.59 -2.13
N ASN A 68 7.49 -28.68 -2.91
CA ASN A 68 7.82 -30.02 -2.44
C ASN A 68 9.32 -30.21 -2.15
N ALA A 69 10.20 -29.48 -2.83
CA ALA A 69 11.65 -29.55 -2.59
C ALA A 69 12.02 -28.87 -1.28
N ALA A 70 11.52 -27.65 -1.06
CA ALA A 70 11.71 -26.90 0.17
C ALA A 70 11.10 -27.63 1.38
N PHE A 71 9.87 -28.15 1.24
CA PHE A 71 9.22 -28.94 2.29
C PHE A 71 10.04 -30.18 2.66
N LYS A 72 10.54 -30.91 1.64
CA LYS A 72 11.39 -32.09 1.87
C LYS A 72 12.71 -31.71 2.54
N ALA A 73 13.33 -30.63 2.13
CA ALA A 73 14.57 -30.15 2.74
C ALA A 73 14.37 -29.80 4.23
N ARG A 74 13.22 -29.18 4.57
CA ARG A 74 12.92 -28.75 5.94
C ARG A 74 12.49 -29.89 6.85
N PHE A 75 11.63 -30.81 6.37
CA PHE A 75 10.98 -31.84 7.19
C PHE A 75 11.52 -33.25 6.94
N GLY A 76 12.46 -33.45 6.00
CA GLY A 76 13.05 -34.75 5.67
C GLY A 76 12.12 -35.70 4.88
N ARG A 77 10.90 -35.22 4.54
CA ARG A 77 9.85 -36.05 3.92
C ARG A 77 9.11 -35.28 2.81
N LYS A 78 8.40 -36.01 1.93
CA LYS A 78 7.57 -35.38 0.88
C LYS A 78 6.32 -34.74 1.49
N ALA A 79 5.87 -33.61 0.95
CA ALA A 79 4.61 -33.02 1.28
C ALA A 79 3.43 -33.87 0.79
N ARG A 80 2.90 -34.72 1.67
CA ARG A 80 1.73 -35.55 1.41
C ARG A 80 0.57 -35.03 2.24
N MET A 81 -0.42 -34.41 1.59
CA MET A 81 -1.60 -33.91 2.28
C MET A 81 -2.40 -35.07 2.88
N LEU A 82 -2.97 -34.83 4.05
CA LEU A 82 -3.90 -35.76 4.68
C LEU A 82 -5.20 -35.85 3.87
N THR A 83 -5.85 -37.05 3.91
CA THR A 83 -7.22 -37.16 3.43
C THR A 83 -8.17 -36.40 4.33
N PRO A 84 -9.38 -36.01 3.86
CA PRO A 84 -10.35 -35.28 4.68
C PRO A 84 -10.68 -35.99 6.01
N GLU A 85 -10.81 -37.29 5.99
CA GLU A 85 -11.09 -38.14 7.16
C GLU A 85 -9.94 -38.08 8.17
N ARG A 86 -8.70 -38.22 7.67
CA ARG A 86 -7.50 -38.18 8.50
C ARG A 86 -7.24 -36.80 9.05
N ALA A 87 -7.49 -35.75 8.28
CA ALA A 87 -7.39 -34.37 8.75
C ALA A 87 -8.38 -34.09 9.90
N LEU A 88 -9.63 -34.57 9.77
CA LEU A 88 -10.62 -34.45 10.84
C LEU A 88 -10.20 -35.22 12.10
N GLU A 89 -9.68 -36.45 11.93
CA GLU A 89 -9.22 -37.28 13.05
C GLU A 89 -8.07 -36.62 13.81
N MET A 90 -7.09 -36.05 13.08
CA MET A 90 -5.87 -35.50 13.67
C MET A 90 -6.10 -34.10 14.26
N THR A 91 -6.88 -33.24 13.59
CA THR A 91 -7.04 -31.83 13.99
C THR A 91 -8.33 -31.57 14.75
N GLY A 92 -9.34 -32.43 14.57
CA GLY A 92 -10.69 -32.21 15.07
C GLY A 92 -11.52 -31.23 14.22
N TYR A 93 -11.01 -30.80 13.05
CA TYR A 93 -11.68 -29.86 12.14
C TYR A 93 -11.88 -30.46 10.76
N ALA A 94 -13.04 -30.25 10.18
CA ALA A 94 -13.33 -30.66 8.82
C ALA A 94 -12.58 -29.78 7.79
N VAL A 95 -12.30 -30.34 6.63
CA VAL A 95 -11.71 -29.56 5.50
C VAL A 95 -12.60 -28.36 5.18
N GLY A 96 -11.98 -27.22 4.94
CA GLY A 96 -12.64 -25.92 4.80
C GLY A 96 -12.74 -25.13 6.12
N GLY A 97 -12.58 -25.81 7.27
CA GLY A 97 -12.55 -25.18 8.60
C GLY A 97 -11.31 -25.54 9.42
N VAL A 98 -10.34 -26.26 8.82
CA VAL A 98 -9.05 -26.57 9.49
C VAL A 98 -8.37 -25.26 9.86
N CYS A 99 -8.01 -25.12 11.13
CA CYS A 99 -7.36 -23.92 11.66
C CYS A 99 -6.21 -24.32 12.60
N PRO A 100 -5.27 -23.43 12.92
CA PRO A 100 -4.10 -23.77 13.73
C PRO A 100 -4.34 -23.70 15.24
N PHE A 101 -5.58 -23.53 15.68
CA PHE A 101 -5.90 -23.29 17.10
C PHE A 101 -6.34 -24.55 17.83
N ASP A 102 -6.00 -24.64 19.12
CA ASP A 102 -6.39 -25.74 20.02
C ASP A 102 -5.95 -27.12 19.48
N MET A 103 -4.70 -27.18 19.03
CA MET A 103 -4.12 -28.43 18.54
C MET A 103 -3.58 -29.29 19.70
N SER A 104 -3.70 -30.61 19.53
CA SER A 104 -3.09 -31.59 20.44
C SER A 104 -1.57 -31.71 20.22
N ASP A 105 -0.84 -32.26 21.18
CA ASP A 105 0.63 -32.32 21.17
C ASP A 105 1.22 -33.11 19.98
N ASN A 106 0.43 -33.97 19.34
CA ASN A 106 0.82 -34.73 18.14
C ASN A 106 0.54 -33.97 16.83
N VAL A 107 0.20 -32.69 16.90
CA VAL A 107 0.02 -31.80 15.74
C VAL A 107 1.01 -30.65 15.83
N GLU A 108 1.95 -30.61 14.92
CA GLU A 108 2.92 -29.53 14.83
C GLU A 108 2.41 -28.40 13.93
N VAL A 109 2.32 -27.19 14.46
CA VAL A 109 1.92 -25.99 13.68
C VAL A 109 3.18 -25.22 13.28
N TRP A 110 3.31 -24.90 12.01
CA TRP A 110 4.35 -24.08 11.43
C TRP A 110 3.75 -22.96 10.59
N LEU A 111 4.32 -21.75 10.68
CA LEU A 111 3.90 -20.58 9.93
C LEU A 111 4.85 -20.38 8.74
N ASP A 112 4.30 -20.15 7.56
CA ASP A 112 5.10 -19.91 6.35
C ASP A 112 5.44 -18.43 6.20
N GLU A 113 6.67 -18.13 5.74
CA GLU A 113 7.17 -16.76 5.52
C GLU A 113 6.27 -15.93 4.59
N SER A 114 5.45 -16.56 3.75
CA SER A 114 4.50 -15.88 2.87
C SER A 114 3.48 -15.01 3.63
N LEU A 115 3.20 -15.30 4.90
CA LEU A 115 2.28 -14.52 5.75
C LEU A 115 2.85 -13.16 6.16
N LYS A 116 4.17 -13.04 6.30
CA LYS A 116 4.84 -11.82 6.79
C LYS A 116 4.71 -10.61 5.87
N ARG A 117 4.20 -10.80 4.65
CA ARG A 117 3.88 -9.71 3.72
C ARG A 117 2.80 -8.77 4.23
N PHE A 118 1.97 -9.25 5.16
CA PHE A 118 0.78 -8.55 5.63
C PHE A 118 0.91 -8.14 7.09
N GLY A 119 0.34 -6.97 7.42
CA GLY A 119 0.22 -6.52 8.82
C GLY A 119 -0.73 -7.40 9.63
N THR A 120 -1.80 -7.92 8.97
CA THR A 120 -2.74 -8.88 9.54
C THR A 120 -3.15 -9.93 8.50
N VAL A 121 -3.49 -11.11 8.99
CA VAL A 121 -3.94 -12.26 8.19
C VAL A 121 -5.20 -12.86 8.79
N LEU A 122 -5.95 -13.64 8.01
CA LEU A 122 -7.25 -14.20 8.40
C LEU A 122 -7.23 -15.74 8.38
N PRO A 123 -6.81 -16.42 9.45
CA PRO A 123 -7.00 -17.85 9.60
C PRO A 123 -8.46 -18.20 9.89
N ALA A 124 -8.89 -19.40 9.45
CA ALA A 124 -10.18 -19.97 9.80
C ALA A 124 -10.28 -20.22 11.31
N CYS A 125 -11.52 -20.33 11.82
CA CYS A 125 -11.83 -20.59 13.25
C CYS A 125 -12.67 -21.86 13.44
N GLY A 126 -12.30 -22.94 12.78
CA GLY A 126 -12.89 -24.26 13.00
C GLY A 126 -14.15 -24.56 12.19
N SER A 127 -14.64 -23.63 11.38
CA SER A 127 -15.75 -23.86 10.44
C SER A 127 -15.47 -23.27 9.07
N SER A 128 -16.24 -23.69 8.07
CA SER A 128 -16.17 -23.19 6.70
C SER A 128 -16.82 -21.82 6.49
N ASN A 129 -17.15 -21.10 7.54
CA ASN A 129 -17.74 -19.75 7.50
C ASN A 129 -17.27 -18.87 8.67
N SER A 130 -16.09 -19.14 9.24
CA SER A 130 -15.55 -18.33 10.34
C SER A 130 -14.07 -18.02 10.14
N ALA A 131 -13.66 -16.84 10.57
CA ALA A 131 -12.26 -16.41 10.57
C ALA A 131 -12.01 -15.45 11.73
N ILE A 132 -10.71 -15.16 11.98
CA ILE A 132 -10.28 -14.12 12.90
C ILE A 132 -9.16 -13.32 12.26
N GLU A 133 -9.18 -11.99 12.41
CA GLU A 133 -8.09 -11.14 11.96
C GLU A 133 -7.00 -11.04 13.05
N LEU A 134 -5.77 -11.46 12.72
CA LEU A 134 -4.63 -11.51 13.64
C LEU A 134 -3.38 -10.90 12.98
N SER A 135 -2.54 -10.24 13.78
CA SER A 135 -1.15 -9.98 13.37
C SER A 135 -0.36 -11.30 13.28
N CYS A 136 0.79 -11.28 12.59
CA CYS A 136 1.65 -12.45 12.54
C CYS A 136 2.16 -12.88 13.94
N GLU A 137 2.40 -11.92 14.84
CA GLU A 137 2.82 -12.18 16.23
C GLU A 137 1.69 -12.81 17.06
N GLU A 138 0.46 -12.31 16.90
CA GLU A 138 -0.73 -12.91 17.54
C GLU A 138 -0.97 -14.32 17.00
N LEU A 139 -0.86 -14.52 15.67
CA LEU A 139 -1.02 -15.84 15.07
C LEU A 139 0.02 -16.84 15.59
N GLU A 140 1.28 -16.45 15.68
CA GLU A 140 2.34 -17.29 16.26
C GLU A 140 2.03 -17.68 17.70
N THR A 141 1.64 -16.70 18.51
CA THR A 141 1.31 -16.91 19.92
C THR A 141 0.05 -17.77 20.09
N PHE A 142 -1.03 -17.45 19.37
CA PHE A 142 -2.33 -18.12 19.55
C PHE A 142 -2.36 -19.52 18.95
N SER A 143 -1.59 -19.77 17.90
CA SER A 143 -1.46 -21.10 17.33
C SER A 143 -0.45 -22.00 18.04
N ARG A 144 0.35 -21.44 18.96
CA ARG A 144 1.49 -22.11 19.59
C ARG A 144 2.43 -22.72 18.56
N ALA A 145 2.66 -21.96 17.48
CA ALA A 145 3.48 -22.43 16.37
C ALA A 145 4.90 -22.80 16.82
N ARG A 146 5.47 -23.84 16.23
CA ARG A 146 6.87 -24.25 16.44
C ARG A 146 7.88 -23.23 15.91
N GLY A 147 7.44 -22.37 15.00
CA GLY A 147 8.22 -21.31 14.39
C GLY A 147 7.84 -21.08 12.92
N TRP A 148 8.74 -20.37 12.23
CA TRP A 148 8.55 -19.97 10.84
C TRP A 148 9.34 -20.88 9.87
N VAL A 149 8.78 -21.12 8.70
CA VAL A 149 9.36 -21.92 7.61
C VAL A 149 9.16 -21.21 6.27
N ASP A 150 10.10 -21.41 5.35
CA ASP A 150 9.98 -20.98 3.94
C ASP A 150 9.83 -22.22 3.07
N VAL A 151 8.60 -22.75 2.98
CA VAL A 151 8.28 -23.98 2.26
C VAL A 151 7.22 -23.78 1.18
N CYS A 152 6.89 -22.52 0.89
CA CYS A 152 5.95 -22.15 -0.16
C CYS A 152 6.62 -21.36 -1.29
N LYS A 153 6.02 -21.46 -2.48
CA LYS A 153 6.40 -20.75 -3.70
C LYS A 153 5.22 -20.05 -4.33
N ASN A 154 5.45 -19.30 -5.40
CA ASN A 154 4.51 -18.53 -6.23
C ASN A 154 3.93 -17.29 -5.53
N TRP A 155 4.21 -17.05 -4.27
CA TRP A 155 3.73 -15.89 -3.55
C TRP A 155 4.63 -14.65 -3.71
N ARG A 156 5.92 -14.87 -4.03
CA ARG A 156 6.86 -13.78 -4.34
C ARG A 156 6.60 -13.18 -5.71
N GLU A 157 6.12 -13.99 -6.65
CA GLU A 157 5.78 -13.60 -8.02
C GLU A 157 4.42 -12.89 -8.10
N THR A 158 3.50 -13.20 -7.17
CA THR A 158 2.13 -12.67 -7.16
C THR A 158 2.06 -11.25 -6.57
N TYR A 159 3.01 -10.90 -5.70
CA TYR A 159 3.16 -9.56 -5.13
C TYR A 159 4.54 -9.02 -5.47
N PRO A 160 4.70 -8.38 -6.63
CA PRO A 160 5.91 -7.63 -6.92
C PRO A 160 6.12 -6.58 -5.83
N CYS A 161 7.36 -6.16 -5.61
CA CYS A 161 7.64 -4.99 -4.80
C CYS A 161 6.76 -3.84 -5.29
N ILE A 162 6.02 -3.18 -4.40
CA ILE A 162 5.21 -2.01 -4.74
C ILE A 162 5.63 -0.87 -3.84
N ILE A 163 6.07 0.23 -4.45
CA ILE A 163 6.35 1.48 -3.76
C ILE A 163 5.27 2.48 -4.13
N ASP A 164 4.46 2.88 -3.15
CA ASP A 164 3.41 3.86 -3.35
C ASP A 164 3.99 5.28 -3.21
N MET A 165 4.08 6.00 -4.32
CA MET A 165 4.70 7.33 -4.37
C MET A 165 3.74 8.48 -4.03
N HIS A 166 2.49 8.16 -3.60
CA HIS A 166 1.51 9.19 -3.26
C HIS A 166 0.57 8.76 -2.13
N ALA A 167 0.90 9.11 -0.90
CA ALA A 167 0.03 8.91 0.26
C ALA A 167 0.14 10.10 1.24
N HIS A 168 -0.88 10.27 2.07
CA HIS A 168 -0.95 11.35 3.05
C HIS A 168 -1.02 10.82 4.47
N LEU A 169 -0.21 11.40 5.36
CA LEU A 169 -0.22 11.17 6.80
C LEU A 169 -0.54 12.46 7.55
N PHE A 170 -1.27 12.33 8.64
CA PHE A 170 -1.54 13.43 9.54
C PHE A 170 -1.09 13.09 10.97
N PRO A 171 -0.55 14.08 11.71
CA PRO A 171 -0.35 13.92 13.15
C PRO A 171 -1.67 13.55 13.85
N GLU A 172 -1.63 12.62 14.80
CA GLU A 172 -2.81 12.13 15.51
C GLU A 172 -3.68 13.26 16.10
N MET A 173 -3.03 14.31 16.62
CA MET A 173 -3.72 15.49 17.20
C MET A 173 -4.51 16.30 16.18
N LEU A 174 -4.20 16.19 14.88
CA LEU A 174 -4.77 17.02 13.82
C LEU A 174 -5.69 16.23 12.88
N VAL A 175 -5.59 14.92 12.88
CA VAL A 175 -6.22 14.06 11.86
C VAL A 175 -7.73 14.20 11.82
N GLU A 176 -8.43 14.21 12.95
CA GLU A 176 -9.90 14.34 12.99
C GLU A 176 -10.34 15.66 12.38
N HIS A 177 -9.74 16.77 12.82
CA HIS A 177 -10.07 18.10 12.31
C HIS A 177 -9.73 18.25 10.82
N ALA A 178 -8.58 17.73 10.39
CA ALA A 178 -8.16 17.76 8.99
C ALA A 178 -9.12 16.94 8.11
N MET A 179 -9.46 15.71 8.51
CA MET A 179 -10.33 14.83 7.77
C MET A 179 -11.77 15.32 7.72
N ASP A 180 -12.30 15.89 8.81
CA ASP A 180 -13.62 16.50 8.82
C ASP A 180 -13.74 17.67 7.83
N ARG A 181 -12.68 18.47 7.72
CA ARG A 181 -12.60 19.57 6.76
C ARG A 181 -12.46 19.07 5.31
N LEU A 182 -11.54 18.14 5.06
CA LEU A 182 -11.23 17.64 3.72
C LEU A 182 -12.38 16.84 3.13
N THR A 183 -13.05 16.00 3.93
CA THR A 183 -14.22 15.22 3.48
C THR A 183 -15.38 16.09 3.01
N LYS A 184 -15.55 17.28 3.59
CA LYS A 184 -16.60 18.23 3.17
C LYS A 184 -16.41 18.79 1.75
N VAL A 185 -15.18 18.79 1.25
CA VAL A 185 -14.80 19.32 -0.07
C VAL A 185 -14.25 18.25 -1.02
N SER A 186 -14.41 16.99 -0.72
CA SER A 186 -13.77 15.87 -1.43
C SER A 186 -14.51 15.35 -2.67
N ASP A 187 -15.50 16.09 -3.20
CA ASP A 187 -16.33 15.62 -4.33
C ASP A 187 -16.97 14.24 -4.08
N GLY A 188 -17.43 14.00 -2.84
CA GLY A 188 -18.08 12.76 -2.43
C GLY A 188 -17.12 11.60 -2.16
N LEU A 189 -15.80 11.80 -2.23
CA LEU A 189 -14.82 10.79 -1.81
C LEU A 189 -14.88 10.60 -0.29
N LYS A 190 -14.83 9.33 0.10
CA LYS A 190 -14.70 8.96 1.50
C LYS A 190 -13.30 8.39 1.73
N PRO A 191 -12.62 8.78 2.80
CA PRO A 191 -11.33 8.19 3.12
C PRO A 191 -11.51 6.70 3.47
N VAL A 192 -10.61 5.86 2.96
CA VAL A 192 -10.63 4.41 3.22
C VAL A 192 -10.12 4.06 4.62
N ILE A 193 -9.36 4.96 5.22
CA ILE A 193 -8.85 4.87 6.59
C ILE A 193 -8.79 6.27 7.23
N THR A 194 -8.62 6.32 8.54
CA THR A 194 -8.16 7.53 9.23
C THR A 194 -6.64 7.61 9.09
N PRO A 195 -6.08 8.61 8.36
CA PRO A 195 -4.68 8.59 7.95
C PRO A 195 -3.71 9.03 9.07
N THR A 196 -3.75 8.35 10.22
CA THR A 196 -2.69 8.38 11.23
C THR A 196 -1.50 7.54 10.77
N TYR A 197 -0.33 7.71 11.40
CA TYR A 197 0.83 6.87 11.11
C TYR A 197 0.51 5.37 11.27
N ALA A 198 -0.08 4.99 12.41
CA ALA A 198 -0.36 3.59 12.73
C ALA A 198 -1.36 2.95 11.74
N GLU A 199 -2.49 3.63 11.47
CA GLU A 199 -3.52 3.10 10.57
C GLU A 199 -3.04 3.05 9.12
N THR A 200 -2.26 4.06 8.67
CA THR A 200 -1.73 4.05 7.30
C THR A 200 -0.69 2.95 7.12
N VAL A 201 0.26 2.80 8.05
CA VAL A 201 1.25 1.70 8.00
C VAL A 201 0.56 0.34 8.00
N LYS A 202 -0.46 0.15 8.85
CA LYS A 202 -1.25 -1.08 8.88
C LYS A 202 -1.96 -1.31 7.54
N TYR A 203 -2.60 -0.29 6.98
CA TYR A 203 -3.32 -0.36 5.70
C TYR A 203 -2.36 -0.71 4.55
N MET A 204 -1.24 -0.01 4.43
CA MET A 204 -0.23 -0.25 3.41
C MET A 204 0.34 -1.68 3.49
N LYS A 205 0.69 -2.15 4.69
CA LYS A 205 1.16 -3.53 4.90
C LYS A 205 0.10 -4.58 4.54
N ASN A 206 -1.16 -4.30 4.81
CA ASN A 206 -2.26 -5.21 4.46
C ASN A 206 -2.48 -5.34 2.94
N HIS A 207 -1.96 -4.41 2.14
CA HIS A 207 -1.99 -4.44 0.68
C HIS A 207 -0.62 -4.78 0.07
N ALA A 208 0.29 -5.35 0.89
CA ALA A 208 1.65 -5.74 0.50
C ALA A 208 2.49 -4.62 -0.14
N ILE A 209 2.24 -3.36 0.26
CA ILE A 209 3.07 -2.22 -0.11
C ILE A 209 4.42 -2.35 0.60
N SER A 210 5.52 -2.28 -0.18
CA SER A 210 6.89 -2.46 0.31
C SER A 210 7.46 -1.20 0.96
N ALA A 211 7.07 -0.02 0.46
CA ALA A 211 7.34 1.29 1.03
C ALA A 211 6.35 2.31 0.45
N PHE A 212 6.18 3.46 1.12
CA PHE A 212 5.33 4.51 0.57
C PHE A 212 5.84 5.91 0.87
N ALA A 213 5.63 6.84 -0.08
CA ALA A 213 5.92 8.25 0.08
C ALA A 213 4.81 8.93 0.89
N SER A 214 5.18 9.62 1.97
CA SER A 214 4.27 10.48 2.74
C SER A 214 4.41 11.91 2.25
N LEU A 215 3.35 12.49 1.72
CA LEU A 215 3.32 13.78 1.03
C LEU A 215 2.55 14.85 1.85
N PRO A 216 3.22 15.56 2.77
CA PRO A 216 2.58 16.58 3.60
C PRO A 216 2.37 17.89 2.85
N ILE A 217 1.41 18.71 3.29
CA ILE A 217 1.09 20.00 2.67
C ILE A 217 1.06 21.10 3.75
N ALA A 218 1.92 22.11 3.60
CA ALA A 218 1.83 23.33 4.39
C ALA A 218 0.89 24.33 3.68
N THR A 219 -0.32 24.46 4.17
CA THR A 219 -1.32 25.40 3.59
C THR A 219 -1.09 26.86 3.99
N LYS A 220 -0.16 27.10 4.93
CA LYS A 220 0.26 28.42 5.39
C LYS A 220 1.77 28.44 5.64
N PRO A 221 2.44 29.60 5.46
CA PRO A 221 3.89 29.73 5.71
C PRO A 221 4.30 29.23 7.10
N SER A 222 3.55 29.58 8.14
CA SER A 222 3.87 29.23 9.54
C SER A 222 3.86 27.72 9.85
N GLN A 223 3.37 26.89 8.95
CA GLN A 223 3.28 25.44 9.14
C GLN A 223 4.51 24.69 8.64
N CYS A 224 5.33 25.27 7.75
CA CYS A 224 6.43 24.56 7.07
C CYS A 224 7.35 23.85 8.06
N THR A 225 7.91 24.54 9.02
CA THR A 225 8.86 23.98 9.98
C THR A 225 8.27 22.83 10.81
N SER A 226 7.04 23.00 11.31
CA SER A 226 6.40 21.98 12.15
C SER A 226 6.03 20.71 11.36
N ILE A 227 5.57 20.89 10.13
CA ILE A 227 5.24 19.78 9.23
C ILE A 227 6.52 19.02 8.83
N ASN A 228 7.59 19.73 8.45
CA ASN A 228 8.86 19.10 8.08
C ASN A 228 9.50 18.37 9.28
N ASN A 229 9.36 18.88 10.50
CA ASN A 229 9.79 18.18 11.71
C ASN A 229 8.99 16.90 11.95
N TYR A 230 7.68 16.93 11.70
CA TYR A 230 6.85 15.71 11.80
C TYR A 230 7.23 14.71 10.71
N ALA A 231 7.42 15.17 9.48
CA ALA A 231 7.89 14.32 8.37
C ALA A 231 9.20 13.60 8.73
N ALA A 232 10.19 14.34 9.26
CA ALA A 232 11.45 13.76 9.70
C ALA A 232 11.28 12.71 10.83
N LYS A 233 10.31 12.90 11.72
CA LYS A 233 10.03 11.95 12.81
C LYS A 233 9.48 10.61 12.30
N VAL A 234 8.69 10.63 11.22
CA VAL A 234 8.07 9.41 10.67
C VAL A 234 8.89 8.79 9.54
N ASN A 235 9.95 9.47 9.08
CA ASN A 235 10.82 9.00 8.01
C ASN A 235 11.53 7.71 8.38
N SER A 236 11.53 6.73 7.48
CA SER A 236 12.16 5.41 7.66
C SER A 236 12.30 4.73 6.29
N ASP A 237 12.91 3.55 6.24
CA ASP A 237 12.97 2.73 5.00
C ASP A 237 11.59 2.31 4.48
N TYR A 238 10.55 2.35 5.34
CA TYR A 238 9.18 2.01 4.96
C TYR A 238 8.31 3.23 4.65
N VAL A 239 8.52 4.34 5.34
CA VAL A 239 7.82 5.61 5.14
C VAL A 239 8.81 6.62 4.57
N LEU A 240 8.79 6.80 3.26
CA LEU A 240 9.64 7.72 2.52
C LEU A 240 9.05 9.13 2.66
N ALA A 241 9.40 9.84 3.74
CA ALA A 241 8.76 11.11 4.04
C ALA A 241 9.30 12.22 3.15
N PHE A 242 8.40 12.99 2.55
CA PHE A 242 8.69 14.23 1.84
C PHE A 242 8.50 15.42 2.79
N GLY A 243 9.14 16.52 2.46
CA GLY A 243 8.90 17.81 3.09
C GLY A 243 7.89 18.64 2.30
N THR A 244 7.67 19.85 2.77
CA THR A 244 6.83 20.86 2.09
C THR A 244 7.40 22.25 2.29
N ILE A 245 7.08 23.17 1.39
CA ILE A 245 7.45 24.58 1.49
C ILE A 245 6.29 25.47 1.04
N HIS A 246 6.20 26.65 1.61
CA HIS A 246 5.31 27.71 1.13
C HIS A 246 6.17 28.88 0.61
N PRO A 247 5.90 29.47 -0.57
CA PRO A 247 6.74 30.53 -1.12
C PRO A 247 6.85 31.77 -0.23
N ASP A 248 5.81 32.05 0.57
CA ASP A 248 5.79 33.16 1.51
C ASP A 248 6.39 32.81 2.89
N PHE A 249 7.07 31.67 3.03
CA PHE A 249 7.85 31.36 4.23
C PHE A 249 9.04 32.34 4.34
N PRO A 250 9.42 32.84 5.53
CA PRO A 250 10.40 33.93 5.64
C PRO A 250 11.77 33.65 5.02
N GLU A 251 12.26 32.41 5.12
CA GLU A 251 13.55 31.98 4.57
C GLU A 251 13.38 30.64 3.81
N PRO A 252 12.65 30.63 2.68
CA PRO A 252 12.23 29.38 2.07
C PRO A 252 13.39 28.55 1.51
N LEU A 253 14.47 29.20 1.04
CA LEU A 253 15.66 28.50 0.53
C LEU A 253 16.42 27.78 1.65
N LYS A 254 16.53 28.41 2.83
CA LYS A 254 17.15 27.76 4.00
C LYS A 254 16.31 26.60 4.52
N GLU A 255 14.98 26.73 4.45
CA GLU A 255 14.10 25.61 4.84
C GLU A 255 14.25 24.42 3.87
N LEU A 256 14.47 24.65 2.58
CA LEU A 256 14.78 23.59 1.62
C LEU A 256 16.12 22.91 1.94
N GLU A 257 17.15 23.68 2.30
CA GLU A 257 18.43 23.11 2.78
C GLU A 257 18.20 22.24 4.04
N ARG A 258 17.42 22.73 4.97
CA ARG A 258 17.07 21.98 6.19
C ARG A 258 16.27 20.72 5.88
N VAL A 259 15.35 20.75 4.92
CA VAL A 259 14.64 19.54 4.45
C VAL A 259 15.63 18.47 3.96
N LYS A 260 16.65 18.88 3.21
CA LYS A 260 17.70 17.96 2.77
C LYS A 260 18.53 17.41 3.93
N GLU A 261 18.90 18.26 4.89
CA GLU A 261 19.62 17.87 6.11
C GLU A 261 18.83 16.91 7.00
N LEU A 262 17.50 17.04 7.03
CA LEU A 262 16.59 16.12 7.73
C LEU A 262 16.47 14.75 7.05
N GLY A 263 17.10 14.55 5.89
CA GLY A 263 17.05 13.30 5.13
C GLY A 263 15.70 13.03 4.47
N LEU A 264 14.88 14.06 4.23
CA LEU A 264 13.59 13.91 3.55
C LEU A 264 13.82 13.69 2.03
N HIS A 265 12.94 12.90 1.42
CA HIS A 265 13.13 12.38 0.07
C HIS A 265 12.76 13.35 -1.06
N GLY A 266 12.10 14.45 -0.77
CA GLY A 266 11.67 15.46 -1.76
C GLY A 266 10.70 16.47 -1.15
N ILE A 267 10.00 17.19 -2.02
CA ILE A 267 9.04 18.25 -1.63
C ILE A 267 7.66 17.94 -2.22
N LYS A 268 6.61 18.12 -1.41
CA LYS A 268 5.22 18.16 -1.88
C LYS A 268 4.71 19.58 -1.91
N LEU A 269 4.10 19.95 -3.02
CA LEU A 269 3.35 21.19 -3.20
C LEU A 269 1.93 20.90 -3.65
N HIS A 270 0.99 21.71 -3.20
CA HIS A 270 -0.41 21.62 -3.60
C HIS A 270 -0.99 23.01 -3.90
N PRO A 271 -0.93 23.44 -5.17
CA PRO A 271 -1.28 24.80 -5.55
C PRO A 271 -2.65 25.28 -5.07
N ASP A 272 -3.66 24.40 -5.07
CA ASP A 272 -5.02 24.76 -4.65
C ASP A 272 -5.11 24.97 -3.13
N HIS A 273 -4.52 24.09 -2.32
CA HIS A 273 -4.47 24.24 -0.87
C HIS A 273 -3.58 25.39 -0.40
N GLN A 274 -2.51 25.68 -1.13
CA GLN A 274 -1.56 26.76 -0.82
C GLN A 274 -1.97 28.10 -1.45
N GLN A 275 -2.97 28.09 -2.36
CA GLN A 275 -3.44 29.25 -3.11
C GLN A 275 -2.34 29.97 -3.91
N ILE A 276 -1.47 29.19 -4.55
CA ILE A 276 -0.36 29.65 -5.38
C ILE A 276 -0.57 29.24 -6.83
N LEU A 277 0.07 29.95 -7.76
CA LEU A 277 0.28 29.46 -9.11
C LEU A 277 1.64 28.76 -9.15
N PRO A 278 1.72 27.52 -9.67
CA PRO A 278 2.97 26.78 -9.64
C PRO A 278 4.06 27.39 -10.52
N ASP A 279 3.69 28.19 -11.50
CA ASP A 279 4.59 28.92 -12.40
C ASP A 279 4.68 30.44 -12.09
N ASP A 280 4.31 30.87 -10.88
CA ASP A 280 4.59 32.23 -10.36
C ASP A 280 6.11 32.45 -10.29
N GLU A 281 6.60 33.65 -10.64
CA GLU A 281 8.04 33.96 -10.64
C GLU A 281 8.74 33.66 -9.30
N ARG A 282 8.04 33.81 -8.18
CA ARG A 282 8.58 33.49 -6.83
C ARG A 282 8.90 32.00 -6.66
N MET A 283 8.26 31.13 -7.45
CA MET A 283 8.47 29.68 -7.35
C MET A 283 9.76 29.24 -8.02
N PHE A 284 10.26 29.96 -9.03
CA PHE A 284 11.41 29.50 -9.81
C PHE A 284 12.69 29.39 -8.98
N SER A 285 12.93 30.35 -8.08
CA SER A 285 14.07 30.26 -7.16
C SER A 285 13.99 29.06 -6.21
N LEU A 286 12.76 28.62 -5.85
CA LEU A 286 12.56 27.41 -5.06
C LEU A 286 12.84 26.15 -5.90
N TYR A 287 12.36 26.11 -7.14
CA TYR A 287 12.62 24.99 -8.04
C TYR A 287 14.08 24.85 -8.40
N GLU A 288 14.78 25.96 -8.65
CA GLU A 288 16.23 25.97 -8.86
C GLU A 288 16.98 25.40 -7.65
N LYS A 289 16.57 25.82 -6.44
CA LYS A 289 17.15 25.29 -5.20
C LYS A 289 16.82 23.82 -4.97
N MET A 290 15.61 23.37 -5.28
CA MET A 290 15.24 21.94 -5.23
C MET A 290 16.10 21.13 -6.20
N ALA A 291 16.34 21.64 -7.42
CA ALA A 291 17.22 21.01 -8.41
C ALA A 291 18.68 20.95 -7.92
N GLU A 292 19.20 22.05 -7.34
CA GLU A 292 20.57 22.10 -6.75
C GLU A 292 20.74 21.05 -5.63
N LEU A 293 19.71 20.89 -4.78
CA LEU A 293 19.72 19.96 -3.65
C LEU A 293 19.39 18.52 -4.05
N ASP A 294 19.08 18.26 -5.32
CA ASP A 294 18.59 16.95 -5.78
C ASP A 294 17.37 16.49 -4.94
N LEU A 295 16.40 17.37 -4.81
CA LEU A 295 15.09 17.13 -4.16
C LEU A 295 14.00 17.09 -5.22
N PRO A 296 13.44 15.92 -5.54
CA PRO A 296 12.29 15.82 -6.42
C PRO A 296 11.08 16.57 -5.85
N VAL A 297 10.28 17.18 -6.71
CA VAL A 297 9.05 17.87 -6.30
C VAL A 297 7.82 17.16 -6.86
N VAL A 298 6.87 16.83 -5.98
CA VAL A 298 5.53 16.34 -6.35
C VAL A 298 4.57 17.52 -6.33
N LEU A 299 4.03 17.85 -7.49
CA LEU A 299 2.99 18.86 -7.65
C LEU A 299 1.63 18.19 -7.88
N HIS A 300 0.63 18.53 -7.03
CA HIS A 300 -0.75 18.24 -7.39
C HIS A 300 -1.06 18.86 -8.74
N ALA A 301 -1.65 18.12 -9.67
CA ALA A 301 -1.89 18.57 -11.03
C ALA A 301 -3.33 18.35 -11.49
N GLY A 302 -3.85 19.31 -12.24
CA GLY A 302 -5.21 19.30 -12.76
C GLY A 302 -6.25 19.89 -11.84
N TRP A 303 -7.49 19.49 -12.05
CA TRP A 303 -8.65 19.92 -11.28
C TRP A 303 -8.61 19.42 -9.84
N ASP A 304 -9.01 20.28 -8.91
CA ASP A 304 -9.15 19.92 -7.49
C ASP A 304 -10.50 20.39 -6.95
N PRO A 305 -11.22 19.58 -6.13
CA PRO A 305 -12.52 19.97 -5.56
C PRO A 305 -12.47 21.13 -4.57
N VAL A 306 -11.30 21.48 -4.05
CA VAL A 306 -11.11 22.68 -3.21
C VAL A 306 -11.26 23.97 -4.01
N SER A 307 -10.97 23.94 -5.32
CA SER A 307 -11.13 25.08 -6.23
C SER A 307 -11.86 24.64 -7.52
N PRO A 308 -13.13 24.24 -7.44
CA PRO A 308 -13.82 23.57 -8.54
C PRO A 308 -13.92 24.40 -9.83
N ASP A 309 -13.95 25.71 -9.68
CA ASP A 309 -14.12 26.66 -10.78
C ASP A 309 -12.80 27.20 -11.36
N TYR A 310 -11.66 26.85 -10.76
CA TYR A 310 -10.35 27.36 -11.18
C TYR A 310 -9.22 26.38 -10.95
N THR A 311 -8.70 25.80 -12.01
CA THR A 311 -7.54 24.89 -11.96
C THR A 311 -6.24 25.69 -11.90
N ARG A 312 -5.52 25.59 -10.78
CA ARG A 312 -4.24 26.32 -10.59
C ARG A 312 -3.07 25.63 -11.27
N CYS A 313 -3.01 24.31 -11.21
CA CYS A 313 -1.89 23.55 -11.75
C CYS A 313 -2.29 22.83 -13.04
N THR A 314 -2.29 23.56 -14.14
CA THR A 314 -2.59 22.99 -15.48
C THR A 314 -1.34 22.30 -16.06
N PRO A 315 -1.49 21.33 -16.98
CA PRO A 315 -0.38 20.73 -17.72
C PRO A 315 0.49 21.77 -18.47
N GLU A 316 -0.09 22.84 -18.96
CA GLU A 316 0.65 23.95 -19.60
C GLU A 316 1.60 24.66 -18.61
N ARG A 317 1.15 24.90 -17.38
CA ARG A 317 1.98 25.51 -16.32
C ARG A 317 3.11 24.57 -15.88
N LEU A 318 2.83 23.27 -15.77
CA LEU A 318 3.89 22.27 -15.53
C LEU A 318 4.92 22.28 -16.65
N ARG A 319 4.49 22.38 -17.91
CA ARG A 319 5.38 22.52 -19.06
C ARG A 319 6.25 23.77 -18.94
N HIS A 320 5.71 24.90 -18.54
CA HIS A 320 6.48 26.12 -18.31
C HIS A 320 7.58 25.94 -17.25
N ILE A 321 7.28 25.22 -16.16
CA ILE A 321 8.28 24.91 -15.12
C ILE A 321 9.41 24.02 -15.70
N ILE A 322 9.07 22.98 -16.46
CA ILE A 322 10.05 22.09 -17.09
C ILE A 322 10.98 22.85 -18.01
N ASP A 323 10.43 23.74 -18.82
CA ASP A 323 11.21 24.55 -19.77
C ASP A 323 12.14 25.55 -19.07
N ARG A 324 11.70 26.12 -17.93
CA ARG A 324 12.47 27.12 -17.16
C ARG A 324 13.54 26.49 -16.26
N VAL A 325 13.28 25.29 -15.71
CA VAL A 325 14.20 24.63 -14.77
C VAL A 325 14.46 23.17 -15.22
N PRO A 326 15.20 22.96 -16.30
CA PRO A 326 15.37 21.64 -16.92
C PRO A 326 16.09 20.62 -16.03
N GLY A 327 16.80 21.07 -14.96
CA GLY A 327 17.43 20.19 -13.97
C GLY A 327 16.51 19.71 -12.85
N LEU A 328 15.28 20.21 -12.79
CA LEU A 328 14.32 19.84 -11.76
C LEU A 328 13.76 18.43 -12.02
N THR A 329 13.80 17.58 -11.01
CA THR A 329 13.03 16.32 -11.02
C THR A 329 11.60 16.61 -10.62
N LEU A 330 10.71 16.75 -11.60
CA LEU A 330 9.30 17.07 -11.42
C LEU A 330 8.43 15.83 -11.51
N ILE A 331 7.48 15.69 -10.58
CA ILE A 331 6.44 14.66 -10.57
C ILE A 331 5.08 15.36 -10.64
N GLY A 332 4.40 15.25 -11.78
CA GLY A 332 3.02 15.69 -11.94
C GLY A 332 2.07 14.63 -11.41
N ALA A 333 1.44 14.89 -10.28
CA ALA A 333 0.53 13.95 -9.66
C ALA A 333 -0.70 13.66 -10.55
N HIS A 334 -1.36 12.53 -10.27
CA HIS A 334 -2.63 12.16 -10.90
C HIS A 334 -2.56 12.09 -12.43
N MET A 335 -1.59 11.33 -12.94
CA MET A 335 -1.32 11.19 -14.39
C MET A 335 -1.03 12.53 -15.09
N GLY A 336 -0.42 13.49 -14.35
CA GLY A 336 -0.07 14.82 -14.86
C GLY A 336 -1.21 15.82 -14.92
N GLY A 337 -2.45 15.43 -14.54
CA GLY A 337 -3.57 16.38 -14.50
C GLY A 337 -4.96 15.76 -14.40
N VAL A 338 -5.57 15.83 -13.22
CA VAL A 338 -6.97 15.40 -13.00
C VAL A 338 -7.90 16.10 -13.99
N LYS A 339 -8.74 15.31 -14.69
CA LYS A 339 -9.73 15.80 -15.68
C LYS A 339 -9.15 16.59 -16.87
N MET A 340 -7.82 16.51 -17.12
CA MET A 340 -7.12 17.28 -18.18
C MET A 340 -6.28 16.39 -19.13
N SER A 341 -6.71 15.17 -19.38
CA SER A 341 -5.90 14.17 -20.13
C SER A 341 -5.49 14.60 -21.54
N ASP A 342 -6.27 15.46 -22.21
CA ASP A 342 -5.92 15.99 -23.54
C ASP A 342 -4.81 17.04 -23.45
N ASP A 343 -4.85 17.89 -22.43
CA ASP A 343 -3.77 18.86 -22.17
C ASP A 343 -2.50 18.14 -21.69
N VAL A 344 -2.61 17.06 -20.88
CA VAL A 344 -1.47 16.21 -20.52
C VAL A 344 -0.83 15.64 -21.78
N MET A 345 -1.62 15.09 -22.71
CA MET A 345 -1.14 14.58 -23.99
C MET A 345 -0.42 15.66 -24.81
N LYS A 346 -0.97 16.86 -24.82
CA LYS A 346 -0.45 17.98 -25.62
C LYS A 346 0.84 18.58 -25.04
N TYR A 347 0.89 18.78 -23.72
CA TYR A 347 1.94 19.61 -23.11
C TYR A 347 3.03 18.79 -22.39
N LEU A 348 2.69 17.60 -21.85
CA LEU A 348 3.56 16.87 -20.95
C LEU A 348 4.06 15.52 -21.48
N VAL A 349 3.29 14.86 -22.36
CA VAL A 349 3.71 13.57 -22.91
C VAL A 349 5.05 13.70 -23.66
N GLY A 350 5.98 12.79 -23.33
CA GLY A 350 7.36 12.77 -23.87
C GLY A 350 8.29 13.80 -23.26
N GLN A 351 7.85 14.61 -22.30
CA GLN A 351 8.70 15.58 -21.59
C GLN A 351 9.48 14.95 -20.43
N ASN A 352 10.43 15.68 -19.86
CA ASN A 352 11.21 15.23 -18.71
C ASN A 352 10.43 15.50 -17.40
N VAL A 353 9.39 14.76 -17.20
CA VAL A 353 8.51 14.80 -16.00
C VAL A 353 8.07 13.39 -15.67
N TYR A 354 7.93 13.06 -14.39
CA TYR A 354 7.30 11.82 -13.95
C TYR A 354 5.79 12.04 -13.73
N PHE A 355 4.99 11.01 -13.92
CA PHE A 355 3.60 10.99 -13.47
C PHE A 355 3.41 9.92 -12.40
N ASP A 356 2.60 10.18 -11.38
CA ASP A 356 2.08 9.10 -10.55
C ASP A 356 0.68 8.68 -10.99
N THR A 357 0.34 7.42 -10.74
CA THR A 357 -0.93 6.81 -11.20
C THR A 357 -2.13 7.12 -10.30
N SER A 358 -1.91 7.85 -9.21
CA SER A 358 -2.96 8.15 -8.25
C SER A 358 -4.19 8.79 -8.90
N MET A 359 -5.38 8.42 -8.44
CA MET A 359 -6.67 8.85 -8.99
C MET A 359 -6.93 8.48 -10.47
N GLY A 360 -5.96 7.92 -11.20
CA GLY A 360 -6.14 7.49 -12.59
C GLY A 360 -7.29 6.51 -12.77
N TYR A 361 -7.47 5.58 -11.83
CA TYR A 361 -8.56 4.60 -11.85
C TYR A 361 -9.97 5.25 -11.83
N ARG A 362 -10.08 6.46 -11.29
CA ARG A 362 -11.35 7.19 -11.14
C ARG A 362 -11.64 8.12 -12.32
N TYR A 363 -10.63 8.82 -12.81
CA TYR A 363 -10.81 9.91 -13.76
C TYR A 363 -10.41 9.58 -15.20
N LEU A 364 -9.81 8.40 -15.43
CA LEU A 364 -9.45 7.93 -16.77
C LEU A 364 -10.14 6.60 -17.08
N THR A 365 -10.51 6.41 -18.35
CA THR A 365 -10.85 5.07 -18.84
C THR A 365 -9.60 4.20 -18.89
N PRO A 366 -9.72 2.84 -18.84
CA PRO A 366 -8.57 1.94 -18.97
C PRO A 366 -7.72 2.25 -20.23
N GLU A 367 -8.38 2.47 -21.36
CA GLU A 367 -7.77 2.72 -22.67
C GLU A 367 -6.98 4.04 -22.65
N ARG A 368 -7.58 5.09 -22.07
CA ARG A 368 -6.92 6.40 -21.98
C ARG A 368 -5.71 6.39 -21.04
N MET A 369 -5.82 5.66 -19.95
CA MET A 369 -4.71 5.50 -19.02
C MET A 369 -3.54 4.76 -19.67
N LEU A 370 -3.81 3.66 -20.39
CA LEU A 370 -2.80 2.91 -21.14
C LEU A 370 -2.16 3.74 -22.25
N GLU A 371 -2.97 4.50 -22.99
CA GLU A 371 -2.50 5.41 -24.05
C GLU A 371 -1.50 6.44 -23.48
N LEU A 372 -1.85 7.12 -22.38
CA LEU A 372 -0.98 8.09 -21.71
C LEU A 372 0.32 7.45 -21.22
N ILE A 373 0.25 6.30 -20.57
CA ILE A 373 1.43 5.58 -20.05
C ILE A 373 2.39 5.26 -21.19
N ARG A 374 1.90 4.68 -22.29
CA ARG A 374 2.75 4.27 -23.42
C ARG A 374 3.28 5.44 -24.22
N ALA A 375 2.46 6.47 -24.44
CA ALA A 375 2.89 7.66 -25.17
C ALA A 375 3.92 8.48 -24.37
N HIS A 376 3.83 8.50 -23.05
CA HIS A 376 4.78 9.22 -22.19
C HIS A 376 6.09 8.46 -21.98
N GLY A 377 6.03 7.15 -21.89
CA GLY A 377 7.13 6.25 -21.56
C GLY A 377 6.97 5.67 -20.17
N THR A 378 6.92 4.34 -20.08
CA THR A 378 6.67 3.59 -18.84
C THR A 378 7.76 3.86 -17.78
N ASP A 379 8.98 4.21 -18.20
CA ASP A 379 10.11 4.52 -17.34
C ASP A 379 9.97 5.83 -16.54
N LYS A 380 8.92 6.60 -16.79
CA LYS A 380 8.59 7.85 -16.07
C LYS A 380 7.22 7.80 -15.38
N ILE A 381 6.65 6.61 -15.22
CA ILE A 381 5.40 6.42 -14.48
C ILE A 381 5.71 5.79 -13.13
N LEU A 382 5.13 6.36 -12.07
CA LEU A 382 5.26 5.91 -10.69
C LEU A 382 3.91 5.40 -10.20
N PHE A 383 3.89 4.32 -9.45
CA PHE A 383 2.67 3.92 -8.76
C PHE A 383 2.36 4.92 -7.63
N GLY A 384 1.11 5.33 -7.51
CA GLY A 384 0.62 6.18 -6.44
C GLY A 384 -0.86 5.92 -6.17
N SER A 385 -1.27 5.93 -4.90
CA SER A 385 -2.65 5.66 -4.50
C SER A 385 -3.48 6.89 -4.17
N ASP A 386 -2.86 7.94 -3.69
CA ASP A 386 -3.50 9.07 -3.02
C ASP A 386 -4.26 8.64 -1.74
N CYS A 387 -3.74 7.62 -1.04
CA CYS A 387 -4.27 7.20 0.25
C CYS A 387 -4.31 8.40 1.23
N PRO A 388 -5.45 8.70 1.90
CA PRO A 388 -6.59 7.83 2.14
C PRO A 388 -7.74 7.93 1.11
N TRP A 389 -7.60 8.70 0.02
CA TRP A 389 -8.71 8.99 -0.91
C TRP A 389 -8.91 7.93 -1.98
N GLY A 390 -7.88 7.15 -2.29
CA GLY A 390 -7.92 6.08 -3.29
C GLY A 390 -7.75 4.69 -2.67
N PRO A 391 -8.67 3.73 -2.93
CA PRO A 391 -8.49 2.35 -2.49
C PRO A 391 -7.36 1.68 -3.28
N LEU A 392 -6.37 1.13 -2.57
CA LEU A 392 -5.19 0.50 -3.15
C LEU A 392 -5.53 -0.65 -4.09
N ASP A 393 -6.45 -1.54 -3.68
CA ASP A 393 -6.84 -2.71 -4.49
C ASP A 393 -7.36 -2.31 -5.87
N ALA A 394 -8.24 -1.30 -5.93
CA ALA A 394 -8.81 -0.84 -7.20
C ALA A 394 -7.74 -0.26 -8.14
N GLN A 395 -6.71 0.38 -7.60
CA GLN A 395 -5.64 1.00 -8.38
C GLN A 395 -4.63 -0.04 -8.87
N ILE A 396 -4.23 -0.96 -8.01
CA ILE A 396 -3.35 -2.10 -8.36
C ILE A 396 -4.04 -2.97 -9.42
N GLN A 397 -5.31 -3.29 -9.21
CA GLN A 397 -6.09 -4.08 -10.16
C GLN A 397 -6.24 -3.36 -11.50
N ARG A 398 -6.51 -2.06 -11.51
CA ARG A 398 -6.59 -1.26 -12.73
C ARG A 398 -5.31 -1.40 -13.56
N LEU A 399 -4.13 -1.24 -12.98
CA LEU A 399 -2.86 -1.35 -13.71
C LEU A 399 -2.63 -2.76 -14.26
N ARG A 400 -3.01 -3.80 -13.52
CA ARG A 400 -2.89 -5.20 -13.98
C ARG A 400 -3.82 -5.55 -15.15
N GLU A 401 -4.97 -4.88 -15.26
CA GLU A 401 -6.01 -5.19 -16.24
C GLU A 401 -5.96 -4.35 -17.51
N ILE A 402 -5.25 -3.22 -17.53
CA ILE A 402 -5.24 -2.32 -18.71
C ILE A 402 -4.36 -2.80 -19.86
N GLY A 403 -3.67 -3.94 -19.73
CA GLY A 403 -2.86 -4.53 -20.81
C GLY A 403 -1.39 -4.11 -20.81
N LEU A 404 -0.85 -3.76 -19.64
CA LEU A 404 0.59 -3.61 -19.41
C LEU A 404 1.26 -5.00 -19.33
N SER A 405 2.50 -5.12 -19.80
CA SER A 405 3.33 -6.30 -19.62
C SER A 405 3.86 -6.37 -18.17
N ASP A 406 4.36 -7.54 -17.77
CA ASP A 406 4.96 -7.72 -16.45
C ASP A 406 6.16 -6.78 -16.23
N ASP A 407 7.01 -6.57 -17.25
CA ASP A 407 8.13 -5.64 -17.20
C ASP A 407 7.66 -4.18 -17.02
N GLU A 408 6.59 -3.77 -17.71
CA GLU A 408 5.98 -2.44 -17.54
C GLU A 408 5.40 -2.27 -16.14
N LEU A 409 4.74 -3.30 -15.61
CA LEU A 409 4.21 -3.30 -14.25
C LEU A 409 5.32 -3.18 -13.19
N GLU A 410 6.43 -3.94 -13.32
CA GLU A 410 7.57 -3.82 -12.41
C GLU A 410 8.20 -2.42 -12.45
N MET A 411 8.30 -1.81 -13.64
CA MET A 411 8.81 -0.44 -13.76
C MET A 411 7.91 0.54 -12.99
N ILE A 412 6.60 0.47 -13.18
CA ILE A 412 5.62 1.37 -12.55
C ILE A 412 5.53 1.10 -11.04
N PHE A 413 5.46 -0.15 -10.63
CA PHE A 413 5.24 -0.50 -9.24
C PHE A 413 6.43 -0.18 -8.34
N HIS A 414 7.68 -0.31 -8.81
CA HIS A 414 8.83 -0.03 -7.94
C HIS A 414 10.10 0.47 -8.62
N LYS A 415 10.53 -0.08 -9.77
CA LYS A 415 11.86 0.21 -10.33
C LYS A 415 12.08 1.69 -10.61
N ASN A 416 11.05 2.40 -11.10
CA ASN A 416 11.15 3.82 -11.35
C ASN A 416 11.28 4.62 -10.05
N ALA A 417 10.56 4.24 -8.99
CA ALA A 417 10.66 4.87 -7.67
C ALA A 417 12.04 4.62 -7.02
N GLU A 418 12.53 3.37 -7.08
CA GLU A 418 13.88 3.00 -6.61
C GLU A 418 14.96 3.83 -7.29
N LYS A 419 14.89 3.94 -8.62
CA LYS A 419 15.82 4.74 -9.42
C LYS A 419 15.75 6.22 -9.06
N LEU A 420 14.53 6.77 -8.94
CA LEU A 420 14.28 8.18 -8.67
C LEU A 420 14.79 8.58 -7.28
N LEU A 421 14.52 7.77 -6.26
CA LEU A 421 14.85 8.05 -4.86
C LEU A 421 16.18 7.42 -4.42
N ARG A 422 16.85 6.64 -5.28
CA ARG A 422 18.13 5.93 -5.00
C ARG A 422 18.03 4.98 -3.79
N LEU A 423 16.93 4.20 -3.74
CA LEU A 423 16.64 3.22 -2.69
C LEU A 423 17.47 1.95 -2.82
#